data_e3bc70eea4b44ab93e98eacf8d91c0eb
#
_entry.id   e3bc70eea4b44ab93e98eacf8d91c0eb
#
_cell.length_a   1.000
_cell.length_b   1.000
_cell.length_c   1.000
_cell.angle_alpha   90.00
_cell.angle_beta   90.00
_cell.angle_gamma   90.00
#
_symmetry.space_group_name_H-M   'P 1'
#
loop_
_entity.id
_entity.type
_entity.pdbx_description
1 polymer ?
#
loop_
_entity_poly.entity_id
_entity_poly.type
_entity_poly.pdbx_seq_one_letter_code
_entity_poly.pdbx_strand_id
1 'polypeptide(L)'
;MIDKKEVGMNPVCAEKEDMKVEKSKVYFTSMKTSFSENLPQKLERLMKTAGIGSIDFKNKYAAIKIHFGEPGNLAFLRPNYAAVVVKVVKELGGKAFLTDCNTLYVGGRKNALDHMDAAYQNGFSPFSTGCHVIIAD
;
A
#
# COMPACT_ATOMS: atom_id res chain seq x y z
N MET A 1 -12.18 -67.80 28.77
CA MET A 1 -11.82 -67.68 27.34
C MET A 1 -12.60 -66.51 26.81
N ILE A 2 -11.98 -65.33 26.71
CA ILE A 2 -12.61 -64.09 26.14
C ILE A 2 -11.73 -63.66 25.00
N ASP A 3 -12.35 -63.66 23.83
CA ASP A 3 -11.75 -63.38 22.50
C ASP A 3 -11.39 -61.93 22.38
N LYS A 4 -10.12 -61.60 22.13
CA LYS A 4 -9.65 -60.23 21.82
C LYS A 4 -9.79 -59.98 20.34
N LYS A 5 -10.81 -59.24 19.93
CA LYS A 5 -10.87 -58.63 18.60
C LYS A 5 -9.88 -57.49 18.51
N GLU A 6 -8.88 -57.64 17.67
CA GLU A 6 -7.98 -56.56 17.23
C GLU A 6 -8.75 -55.53 16.42
N VAL A 7 -8.71 -54.28 16.90
CA VAL A 7 -9.19 -53.11 16.14
C VAL A 7 -8.05 -52.66 15.25
N GLY A 8 -8.15 -52.95 13.97
CA GLY A 8 -7.23 -52.47 12.97
C GLY A 8 -7.32 -50.95 12.83
N MET A 9 -6.30 -50.23 13.25
CA MET A 9 -6.11 -48.83 12.92
C MET A 9 -5.61 -48.73 11.48
N ASN A 10 -6.45 -48.23 10.57
CA ASN A 10 -6.02 -47.79 9.26
C ASN A 10 -5.18 -46.50 9.43
N PRO A 11 -3.92 -46.45 8.99
CA PRO A 11 -3.19 -45.21 8.91
C PRO A 11 -3.70 -44.45 7.68
N VAL A 12 -4.54 -43.47 7.88
CA VAL A 12 -4.80 -42.43 6.86
C VAL A 12 -3.52 -41.62 6.71
N CYS A 13 -2.62 -42.11 5.88
CA CYS A 13 -1.48 -41.35 5.40
C CYS A 13 -2.04 -40.31 4.41
N ALA A 14 -2.40 -39.16 4.88
CA ALA A 14 -2.69 -38.02 4.03
C ALA A 14 -1.36 -37.63 3.34
N GLU A 15 -1.24 -37.98 2.08
CA GLU A 15 -0.20 -37.45 1.19
C GLU A 15 -0.34 -35.92 1.24
N LYS A 16 0.63 -35.25 1.85
CA LYS A 16 0.77 -33.79 1.74
C LYS A 16 1.16 -33.52 0.29
N GLU A 17 0.19 -33.16 -0.53
CA GLU A 17 0.50 -32.50 -1.80
C GLU A 17 1.36 -31.28 -1.44
N ASP A 18 2.62 -31.28 -1.86
CA ASP A 18 3.52 -30.14 -1.80
C ASP A 18 2.89 -29.03 -2.67
N MET A 19 2.09 -28.17 -2.06
CA MET A 19 1.61 -26.97 -2.72
C MET A 19 2.84 -26.16 -3.09
N LYS A 20 3.16 -26.15 -4.39
CA LYS A 20 4.24 -25.39 -4.97
C LYS A 20 3.91 -23.90 -4.77
N VAL A 21 4.38 -23.32 -3.67
CA VAL A 21 4.17 -21.92 -3.36
C VAL A 21 4.90 -21.09 -4.42
N GLU A 22 4.15 -20.49 -5.33
CA GLU A 22 4.71 -19.58 -6.31
C GLU A 22 5.25 -18.33 -5.59
N LYS A 23 6.54 -18.03 -5.77
CA LYS A 23 7.18 -16.88 -5.13
C LYS A 23 6.60 -15.59 -5.68
N SER A 24 6.26 -14.64 -4.82
CA SER A 24 5.80 -13.31 -5.21
C SER A 24 6.86 -12.58 -6.02
N LYS A 25 6.44 -11.93 -7.11
CA LYS A 25 7.31 -11.08 -7.93
C LYS A 25 7.59 -9.76 -7.21
N VAL A 26 8.86 -9.36 -7.19
CA VAL A 26 9.29 -8.05 -6.67
C VAL A 26 9.76 -7.20 -7.84
N TYR A 27 9.22 -5.99 -7.95
CA TYR A 27 9.59 -5.03 -8.99
C TYR A 27 10.49 -3.96 -8.38
N PHE A 28 11.65 -3.73 -8.97
CA PHE A 28 12.67 -2.82 -8.46
C PHE A 28 13.17 -1.87 -9.54
N THR A 29 13.43 -0.63 -9.16
CA THR A 29 14.18 0.34 -9.96
C THR A 29 15.14 1.12 -9.07
N SER A 30 16.29 1.51 -9.60
CA SER A 30 17.28 2.30 -8.86
C SER A 30 16.83 3.76 -8.69
N MET A 31 17.34 4.43 -7.66
CA MET A 31 17.12 5.87 -7.45
C MET A 31 17.95 6.78 -8.39
N LYS A 32 18.79 6.21 -9.26
CA LYS A 32 19.52 6.98 -10.27
C LYS A 32 18.56 7.57 -11.28
N THR A 33 18.75 8.83 -11.63
CA THR A 33 17.96 9.54 -12.66
C THR A 33 18.80 9.74 -13.91
N SER A 34 18.13 10.06 -15.02
CA SER A 34 18.76 10.47 -16.28
C SER A 34 18.06 11.70 -16.84
N PHE A 35 18.58 12.28 -17.91
CA PHE A 35 17.89 13.36 -18.62
C PHE A 35 16.54 12.94 -19.22
N SER A 36 16.38 11.65 -19.52
CA SER A 36 15.17 11.11 -20.14
C SER A 36 14.15 10.57 -19.12
N GLU A 37 14.54 10.27 -17.88
CA GLU A 37 13.63 9.68 -16.89
C GLU A 37 13.97 10.14 -15.47
N ASN A 38 13.04 10.83 -14.83
CA ASN A 38 13.10 11.25 -13.43
C ASN A 38 12.45 10.21 -12.49
N LEU A 39 12.56 10.40 -11.17
CA LEU A 39 12.03 9.45 -10.18
C LEU A 39 10.49 9.29 -10.24
N PRO A 40 9.67 10.35 -10.39
CA PRO A 40 8.24 10.23 -10.64
C PRO A 40 7.90 9.35 -11.85
N GLN A 41 8.59 9.55 -12.96
CA GLN A 41 8.38 8.74 -14.18
C GLN A 41 8.78 7.27 -13.97
N LYS A 42 9.88 7.03 -13.24
CA LYS A 42 10.27 5.67 -12.85
C LYS A 42 9.23 4.98 -12.00
N LEU A 43 8.65 5.68 -11.01
CA LEU A 43 7.59 5.14 -10.18
C LEU A 43 6.36 4.78 -11.02
N GLU A 44 5.92 5.68 -11.89
CA GLU A 44 4.79 5.42 -12.78
C GLU A 44 5.02 4.20 -13.66
N ARG A 45 6.19 4.11 -14.30
CA ARG A 45 6.56 2.95 -15.11
C ARG A 45 6.61 1.65 -14.29
N LEU A 46 7.18 1.70 -13.08
CA LEU A 46 7.28 0.55 -12.18
C LEU A 46 5.89 0.03 -11.78
N MET A 47 4.97 0.91 -11.41
CA MET A 47 3.59 0.57 -11.09
C MET A 47 2.86 -0.08 -12.28
N LYS A 48 3.02 0.48 -13.49
CA LYS A 48 2.44 -0.08 -14.71
C LYS A 48 3.02 -1.46 -15.02
N THR A 49 4.33 -1.63 -14.88
CA THR A 49 5.01 -2.92 -15.06
C THR A 49 4.58 -3.96 -14.00
N ALA A 50 4.33 -3.52 -12.77
CA ALA A 50 3.83 -4.38 -11.70
C ALA A 50 2.36 -4.78 -11.87
N GLY A 51 1.66 -4.21 -12.86
CA GLY A 51 0.31 -4.62 -13.22
C GLY A 51 -0.81 -3.85 -12.52
N ILE A 52 -0.57 -2.61 -12.06
CA ILE A 52 -1.63 -1.79 -11.43
C ILE A 52 -2.84 -1.61 -12.36
N GLY A 53 -2.64 -1.65 -13.67
CA GLY A 53 -3.71 -1.54 -14.66
C GLY A 53 -4.68 -2.73 -14.69
N SER A 54 -4.35 -3.86 -14.07
CA SER A 54 -5.26 -5.01 -13.93
C SER A 54 -6.30 -4.83 -12.82
N ILE A 55 -6.12 -3.82 -11.96
CA ILE A 55 -7.05 -3.51 -10.88
C ILE A 55 -8.20 -2.68 -11.45
N ASP A 56 -9.42 -3.13 -11.24
CA ASP A 56 -10.62 -2.39 -11.63
C ASP A 56 -10.88 -1.23 -10.65
N PHE A 57 -10.42 -0.03 -11.01
CA PHE A 57 -10.66 1.21 -10.26
C PHE A 57 -11.90 1.97 -10.74
N LYS A 58 -12.52 1.58 -11.86
CA LYS A 58 -13.59 2.36 -12.49
C LYS A 58 -14.73 2.63 -11.53
N ASN A 59 -14.99 3.91 -11.26
CA ASN A 59 -16.01 4.41 -10.33
C ASN A 59 -15.84 3.97 -8.86
N LYS A 60 -14.67 3.47 -8.46
CA LYS A 60 -14.39 3.05 -7.10
C LYS A 60 -13.56 4.09 -6.35
N TYR A 61 -13.74 4.14 -5.02
CA TYR A 61 -12.86 4.88 -4.15
C TYR A 61 -11.58 4.08 -3.88
N ALA A 62 -10.44 4.76 -3.97
CA ALA A 62 -9.12 4.18 -3.71
C ALA A 62 -8.45 4.94 -2.57
N ALA A 63 -8.37 4.31 -1.41
CA ALA A 63 -7.64 4.81 -0.27
C ALA A 63 -6.14 4.51 -0.45
N ILE A 64 -5.34 5.54 -0.59
CA ILE A 64 -3.89 5.44 -0.69
C ILE A 64 -3.32 5.69 0.70
N LYS A 65 -2.96 4.62 1.41
CA LYS A 65 -2.34 4.73 2.73
C LYS A 65 -0.89 5.14 2.59
N ILE A 66 -0.52 6.23 3.27
CA ILE A 66 0.85 6.75 3.31
C ILE A 66 1.12 7.38 4.68
N HIS A 67 2.33 7.20 5.20
CA HIS A 67 2.79 7.91 6.37
C HIS A 67 3.09 9.37 6.02
N PHE A 68 2.35 10.32 6.60
CA PHE A 68 2.49 11.76 6.28
C PHE A 68 3.72 12.42 6.93
N GLY A 69 4.48 11.71 7.76
CA GLY A 69 5.60 12.24 8.53
C GLY A 69 5.17 12.88 9.85
N GLU A 70 6.05 12.82 10.84
CA GLU A 70 5.91 13.61 12.08
C GLU A 70 6.37 15.04 11.83
N PRO A 71 5.73 16.05 12.48
CA PRO A 71 6.23 17.41 12.44
C PRO A 71 7.71 17.50 12.87
N GLY A 72 8.54 18.13 12.03
CA GLY A 72 9.98 18.25 12.25
C GLY A 72 10.83 17.06 11.77
N ASN A 73 10.24 15.94 11.39
CA ASN A 73 10.97 14.82 10.78
C ASN A 73 10.85 14.88 9.26
N LEU A 74 11.98 14.81 8.56
CA LEU A 74 12.03 14.84 7.09
C LEU A 74 12.16 13.45 6.44
N ALA A 75 12.25 12.38 7.24
CA ALA A 75 12.40 11.01 6.78
C ALA A 75 11.04 10.37 6.43
N PHE A 76 10.34 10.93 5.47
CA PHE A 76 9.09 10.39 4.91
C PHE A 76 9.07 10.51 3.39
N LEU A 77 8.19 9.75 2.72
CA LEU A 77 8.02 9.83 1.28
C LEU A 77 7.41 11.20 0.91
N ARG A 78 8.02 11.88 -0.05
CA ARG A 78 7.58 13.22 -0.46
C ARG A 78 6.22 13.16 -1.16
N PRO A 79 5.40 14.23 -1.04
CA PRO A 79 4.08 14.33 -1.71
C PRO A 79 4.12 14.06 -3.21
N ASN A 80 5.24 14.34 -3.88
CA ASN A 80 5.45 14.08 -5.31
C ASN A 80 5.25 12.60 -5.69
N TYR A 81 5.65 11.66 -4.82
CA TYR A 81 5.42 10.22 -5.06
C TYR A 81 3.94 9.87 -4.89
N ALA A 82 3.28 10.43 -3.87
CA ALA A 82 1.84 10.26 -3.69
C ALA A 82 1.06 10.79 -4.90
N ALA A 83 1.46 11.97 -5.44
CA ALA A 83 0.85 12.55 -6.63
C ALA A 83 0.92 11.62 -7.86
N VAL A 84 2.03 10.89 -8.05
CA VAL A 84 2.14 9.89 -9.13
C VAL A 84 1.13 8.76 -8.95
N VAL A 85 1.00 8.22 -7.74
CA VAL A 85 0.04 7.15 -7.45
C VAL A 85 -1.39 7.63 -7.67
N VAL A 86 -1.73 8.82 -7.17
CA VAL A 86 -3.04 9.48 -7.38
C VAL A 86 -3.35 9.64 -8.86
N LYS A 87 -2.38 10.14 -9.65
CA LYS A 87 -2.52 10.30 -11.10
C LYS A 87 -2.88 8.97 -11.76
N VAL A 88 -2.12 7.91 -11.50
CA VAL A 88 -2.34 6.60 -12.12
C VAL A 88 -3.71 6.03 -11.74
N VAL A 89 -4.12 6.12 -10.46
CA VAL A 89 -5.45 5.67 -10.02
C VAL A 89 -6.56 6.43 -10.74
N LYS A 90 -6.43 7.76 -10.89
CA LYS A 90 -7.40 8.58 -11.62
C LYS A 90 -7.45 8.25 -13.11
N GLU A 91 -6.31 8.02 -13.76
CA GLU A 91 -6.24 7.58 -15.16
C GLU A 91 -6.97 6.25 -15.38
N LEU A 92 -6.98 5.37 -14.37
CA LEU A 92 -7.73 4.10 -14.36
C LEU A 92 -9.21 4.27 -13.93
N GLY A 93 -9.70 5.50 -13.77
CA GLY A 93 -11.10 5.80 -13.46
C GLY A 93 -11.46 5.74 -11.98
N GLY A 94 -10.48 5.65 -11.08
CA GLY A 94 -10.67 5.64 -9.63
C GLY A 94 -10.80 7.03 -9.01
N LYS A 95 -11.45 7.09 -7.84
CA LYS A 95 -11.54 8.27 -6.97
C LYS A 95 -10.54 8.14 -5.84
N ALA A 96 -9.33 8.65 -6.04
CA ALA A 96 -8.23 8.54 -5.08
C ALA A 96 -8.36 9.55 -3.94
N PHE A 97 -7.99 9.13 -2.73
CA PHE A 97 -7.72 9.99 -1.58
C PHE A 97 -6.55 9.44 -0.78
N LEU A 98 -5.82 10.31 -0.08
CA LEU A 98 -4.75 9.91 0.83
C LEU A 98 -5.31 9.68 2.23
N THR A 99 -4.76 8.71 2.94
CA THR A 99 -5.17 8.40 4.32
C THR A 99 -4.02 7.83 5.12
N ASP A 100 -4.15 7.90 6.44
CA ASP A 100 -3.33 7.18 7.41
C ASP A 100 -4.16 6.90 8.67
N CYS A 101 -3.64 6.08 9.57
CA CYS A 101 -4.23 5.84 10.88
C CYS A 101 -3.63 6.79 11.92
N ASN A 102 -4.44 7.24 12.87
CA ASN A 102 -3.95 7.98 14.03
C ASN A 102 -2.98 7.13 14.86
N THR A 103 -2.03 7.79 15.53
CA THR A 103 -1.03 7.08 16.34
C THR A 103 -1.57 6.77 17.74
N LEU A 104 -1.17 5.62 18.28
CA LEU A 104 -1.51 5.25 19.66
C LEU A 104 -0.66 6.02 20.68
N TYR A 105 0.53 6.47 20.31
CA TYR A 105 1.39 7.29 21.16
C TYR A 105 1.01 8.77 21.10
N VAL A 106 1.42 9.52 22.10
CA VAL A 106 1.21 10.97 22.15
C VAL A 106 2.12 11.66 21.15
N GLY A 107 1.53 12.48 20.26
CA GLY A 107 2.23 13.20 19.20
C GLY A 107 1.27 14.00 18.35
N GLY A 108 1.77 14.65 17.30
CA GLY A 108 1.00 15.50 16.39
C GLY A 108 0.05 14.75 15.44
N ARG A 109 -0.11 13.43 15.60
CA ARG A 109 -0.98 12.59 14.75
C ARG A 109 -1.91 11.70 15.57
N LYS A 110 -2.30 12.16 16.79
CA LYS A 110 -3.11 11.37 17.71
C LYS A 110 -4.62 11.42 17.40
N ASN A 111 -5.08 12.48 16.77
CA ASN A 111 -6.47 12.68 16.34
C ASN A 111 -6.51 13.18 14.90
N ALA A 112 -7.68 13.14 14.27
CA ALA A 112 -7.84 13.47 12.85
C ALA A 112 -7.41 14.90 12.50
N LEU A 113 -7.72 15.88 13.34
CA LEU A 113 -7.44 17.30 13.04
C LEU A 113 -5.93 17.56 13.08
N ASP A 114 -5.25 17.21 14.19
CA ASP A 114 -3.80 17.39 14.32
C ASP A 114 -3.05 16.57 13.25
N HIS A 115 -3.56 15.38 12.90
CA HIS A 115 -2.96 14.54 11.88
C HIS A 115 -3.08 15.15 10.48
N MET A 116 -4.22 15.77 10.14
CA MET A 116 -4.36 16.50 8.89
C MET A 116 -3.46 17.74 8.85
N ASP A 117 -3.32 18.46 9.98
CA ASP A 117 -2.40 19.60 10.08
C ASP A 117 -0.95 19.13 9.88
N ALA A 118 -0.52 18.02 10.47
CA ALA A 118 0.78 17.42 10.24
C ALA A 118 1.00 17.05 8.77
N ALA A 119 -0.03 16.47 8.10
CA ALA A 119 0.03 16.17 6.67
C ALA A 119 0.21 17.44 5.83
N TYR A 120 -0.53 18.52 6.13
CA TYR A 120 -0.42 19.79 5.42
C TYR A 120 0.93 20.47 5.64
N GLN A 121 1.46 20.47 6.86
CA GLN A 121 2.79 20.99 7.18
C GLN A 121 3.89 20.26 6.41
N ASN A 122 3.72 18.96 6.17
CA ASN A 122 4.64 18.12 5.38
C ASN A 122 4.34 18.15 3.87
N GLY A 123 3.43 19.03 3.44
CA GLY A 123 3.15 19.32 2.04
C GLY A 123 2.13 18.40 1.36
N PHE A 124 1.44 17.54 2.11
CA PHE A 124 0.35 16.72 1.55
C PHE A 124 -0.96 17.51 1.56
N SER A 125 -1.35 18.01 0.42
CA SER A 125 -2.58 18.79 0.24
C SER A 125 -3.24 18.45 -1.10
N PRO A 126 -4.51 18.82 -1.32
CA PRO A 126 -5.14 18.65 -2.63
C PRO A 126 -4.41 19.35 -3.78
N PHE A 127 -3.71 20.44 -3.51
CA PHE A 127 -2.93 21.18 -4.50
C PHE A 127 -1.64 20.47 -4.90
N SER A 128 -0.96 19.82 -3.94
CA SER A 128 0.32 19.14 -4.18
C SER A 128 0.17 17.71 -4.68
N THR A 129 -0.87 17.01 -4.24
CA THR A 129 -1.07 15.59 -4.52
C THR A 129 -2.19 15.30 -5.50
N GLY A 130 -3.06 16.31 -5.76
CA GLY A 130 -4.19 16.17 -6.67
C GLY A 130 -5.39 15.43 -6.08
N CYS A 131 -5.42 15.11 -4.76
CA CYS A 131 -6.56 14.50 -4.08
C CYS A 131 -6.65 14.95 -2.63
N HIS A 132 -7.80 14.72 -2.00
CA HIS A 132 -8.02 15.05 -0.60
C HIS A 132 -7.26 14.11 0.35
N VAL A 133 -6.94 14.63 1.54
CA VAL A 133 -6.50 13.85 2.70
C VAL A 133 -7.72 13.60 3.58
N ILE A 134 -7.93 12.36 3.98
CA ILE A 134 -9.03 11.94 4.86
C ILE A 134 -8.43 11.08 5.97
N ILE A 135 -8.52 11.54 7.21
CA ILE A 135 -8.16 10.76 8.39
C ILE A 135 -9.46 10.34 9.06
N ALA A 136 -9.65 9.03 9.16
CA ALA A 136 -10.77 8.46 9.90
C ALA A 136 -10.34 8.22 11.34
N ASP A 137 -11.12 8.75 12.30
CA ASP A 137 -10.98 8.51 13.73
C ASP A 137 -11.86 7.35 14.17
#